data_eda972f3ed6793ef2f94aea1293022d8
#
_entry.id   eda972f3ed6793ef2f94aea1293022d8
#
_cell.length_a   1.000
_cell.length_b   1.000
_cell.length_c   1.000
_cell.angle_alpha   90.00
_cell.angle_beta   90.00
_cell.angle_gamma   90.00
#
_symmetry.space_group_name_H-M   'P 1'
#
loop_
_entity.id
_entity.type
_entity.pdbx_description
1 polymer ?
#
loop_
_entity_poly.entity_id
_entity_poly.type
_entity_poly.pdbx_seq_one_letter_code
_entity_poly.pdbx_strand_id
1 'polypeptide(L)'
;MENGSRHIKRYGTLFFVLCVLVAAWQCFALVADLTVMGRGLPEWYMVPLSIGNLSTLLSPLSGLFISVNEKLGGTGMAPAAFISLANALLLLCPYWLLRPRWRWLVWIPMTLLTLWCLMQSCYCRAYDDLMPWQSLTLTDNVNSTLMDSTLALLRWHDLLIVVPFLLLIVVCLLGQKNKSDIIKNPLLVTLAATGIMALLGYGGVVKNFENRFLHNFSNRGYFSQNGLIPYCIYSLNQAVFNNFSISEEERVEVDRFLEEDCPHYTDNPYAGGERHNLVLIIVESLHTWPIGMTIDGREVTPVLNKLVAGDSVIYAPHVLFETSHGHSSDAHFIYNTGLLPLRDAAVAVVHGNGPYPTLAEALQGYDCREVICTPGMNWNQTVTSRTYGFDSLYTRDNMNADGVLMRHNNVDDAALTDFAARLLPQLRQPFFLEMVTMTMHTPYPVDKVRPTWITASDTLNAEARGYLNCVNLTDSCIGAFIDDLNRLGLTQNTVLAIVSDHTQLYLSRVEGKPDSEFSPNDWGIPLIVWGTDTTLRYDPVIGQVDVFPTLLDVMGANAYRWKGLGHSILRYPVTSAIQHRNMTIIGDSSSLTPHQFKAWDVSRCLIYDREGYFK
;
A
#
# COMPACT_ATOMS: atom_id res chain seq x y z
N MET A 1 -24.86 -2.35 50.54
CA MET A 1 -25.81 -3.03 49.64
C MET A 1 -26.51 -2.07 48.65
N GLU A 2 -26.70 -0.79 48.95
CA GLU A 2 -27.35 0.17 48.01
C GLU A 2 -26.54 0.52 46.75
N ASN A 3 -25.20 0.57 46.81
CA ASN A 3 -24.37 0.87 45.63
C ASN A 3 -24.36 -0.26 44.58
N GLY A 4 -24.49 -1.54 44.99
CA GLY A 4 -24.57 -2.66 44.04
C GLY A 4 -25.90 -2.70 43.27
N SER A 5 -27.00 -2.22 43.88
CA SER A 5 -28.31 -2.17 43.25
C SER A 5 -28.46 -1.04 42.21
N ARG A 6 -27.67 0.05 42.35
CA ARG A 6 -27.65 1.15 41.37
C ARG A 6 -26.94 0.79 40.09
N HIS A 7 -25.87 -0.01 40.15
CA HIS A 7 -25.12 -0.48 38.95
C HIS A 7 -25.96 -1.45 38.12
N ILE A 8 -26.72 -2.36 38.75
CA ILE A 8 -27.50 -3.38 38.04
C ILE A 8 -28.62 -2.76 37.18
N LYS A 9 -29.15 -1.60 37.56
CA LYS A 9 -30.25 -0.92 36.83
C LYS A 9 -29.82 -0.11 35.61
N ARG A 10 -28.51 0.10 35.42
CA ARG A 10 -27.96 0.87 34.29
C ARG A 10 -27.80 0.02 33.01
N TYR A 11 -27.63 -1.28 33.14
CA TYR A 11 -27.29 -2.21 32.05
C TYR A 11 -28.48 -3.14 31.74
N GLY A 12 -29.61 -2.54 31.34
CA GLY A 12 -30.80 -3.27 30.90
C GLY A 12 -30.93 -3.39 29.38
N THR A 13 -32.12 -3.82 28.94
CA THR A 13 -32.41 -4.02 27.50
C THR A 13 -32.19 -2.77 26.66
N LEU A 14 -32.61 -1.58 27.14
CA LEU A 14 -32.40 -0.33 26.38
C LEU A 14 -30.91 -0.02 26.17
N PHE A 15 -30.09 -0.21 27.21
CA PHE A 15 -28.66 -0.02 27.10
C PHE A 15 -28.03 -1.00 26.07
N PHE A 16 -28.46 -2.26 26.11
CA PHE A 16 -28.01 -3.24 25.10
C PHE A 16 -28.36 -2.81 23.67
N VAL A 17 -29.60 -2.37 23.44
CA VAL A 17 -30.04 -1.88 22.12
C VAL A 17 -29.20 -0.68 21.67
N LEU A 18 -28.91 0.27 22.57
CA LEU A 18 -28.04 1.39 22.24
C LEU A 18 -26.62 0.94 21.88
N CYS A 19 -26.05 -0.03 22.63
CA CYS A 19 -24.74 -0.62 22.28
C CYS A 19 -24.75 -1.27 20.89
N VAL A 20 -25.80 -2.04 20.57
CA VAL A 20 -25.97 -2.67 19.25
C VAL A 20 -26.07 -1.62 18.15
N LEU A 21 -26.86 -0.56 18.34
CA LEU A 21 -27.00 0.50 17.34
C LEU A 21 -25.68 1.25 17.11
N VAL A 22 -24.93 1.53 18.17
CA VAL A 22 -23.61 2.18 18.03
C VAL A 22 -22.62 1.26 17.33
N ALA A 23 -22.54 -0.01 17.71
CA ALA A 23 -21.66 -0.99 17.07
C ALA A 23 -22.02 -1.21 15.60
N ALA A 24 -23.31 -1.33 15.28
CA ALA A 24 -23.79 -1.45 13.90
C ALA A 24 -23.47 -0.21 13.07
N TRP A 25 -23.64 0.97 13.65
CA TRP A 25 -23.27 2.23 13.01
C TRP A 25 -21.78 2.32 12.72
N GLN A 26 -20.92 1.94 13.66
CA GLN A 26 -19.46 1.95 13.46
C GLN A 26 -19.03 1.02 12.32
N CYS A 27 -19.56 -0.20 12.28
CA CYS A 27 -19.31 -1.13 11.19
C CYS A 27 -19.84 -0.59 9.84
N PHE A 28 -21.02 0.02 9.84
CA PHE A 28 -21.62 0.63 8.64
C PHE A 28 -20.84 1.85 8.18
N ALA A 29 -20.38 2.71 9.09
CA ALA A 29 -19.56 3.87 8.77
C ALA A 29 -18.23 3.44 8.11
N LEU A 30 -17.60 2.36 8.63
CA LEU A 30 -16.41 1.78 8.00
C LEU A 30 -16.72 1.24 6.59
N VAL A 31 -17.81 0.49 6.38
CA VAL A 31 -18.22 0.03 5.03
C VAL A 31 -18.43 1.22 4.08
N ALA A 32 -19.08 2.29 4.56
CA ALA A 32 -19.30 3.49 3.77
C ALA A 32 -17.97 4.18 3.40
N ASP A 33 -17.05 4.29 4.35
CA ASP A 33 -15.70 4.83 4.17
C ASP A 33 -14.93 4.03 3.10
N LEU A 34 -14.88 2.71 3.24
CA LEU A 34 -14.27 1.80 2.28
C LEU A 34 -14.87 1.90 0.87
N THR A 35 -16.19 2.12 0.78
CA THR A 35 -16.89 2.24 -0.51
C THR A 35 -16.56 3.55 -1.21
N VAL A 36 -16.43 4.64 -0.47
CA VAL A 36 -16.04 5.95 -1.01
C VAL A 36 -14.60 5.90 -1.52
N MET A 37 -13.67 5.32 -0.77
CA MET A 37 -12.27 5.18 -1.16
C MET A 37 -12.08 4.40 -2.48
N GLY A 38 -12.91 3.40 -2.76
CA GLY A 38 -12.79 2.57 -3.97
C GLY A 38 -13.31 3.19 -5.27
N ARG A 39 -13.81 4.44 -5.26
CA ARG A 39 -14.49 5.06 -6.44
C ARG A 39 -14.05 6.49 -6.74
N GLY A 40 -12.90 6.92 -6.21
CA GLY A 40 -12.44 8.30 -6.27
C GLY A 40 -12.97 9.16 -5.12
N LEU A 41 -12.08 9.94 -4.51
CA LEU A 41 -12.37 10.65 -3.27
C LEU A 41 -12.87 12.07 -3.57
N PRO A 42 -14.07 12.46 -3.12
CA PRO A 42 -14.52 13.85 -3.24
C PRO A 42 -13.68 14.75 -2.33
N GLU A 43 -13.49 16.03 -2.71
CA GLU A 43 -12.68 17.01 -1.97
C GLU A 43 -13.02 17.08 -0.48
N TRP A 44 -14.30 17.04 -0.11
CA TRP A 44 -14.74 17.09 1.28
C TRP A 44 -14.27 15.90 2.13
N TYR A 45 -14.03 14.73 1.50
CA TYR A 45 -13.54 13.54 2.18
C TYR A 45 -12.11 13.72 2.67
N MET A 46 -11.34 14.56 1.97
CA MET A 46 -9.92 14.75 2.18
C MET A 46 -9.58 15.80 3.24
N VAL A 47 -10.57 16.49 3.81
CA VAL A 47 -10.36 17.53 4.83
C VAL A 47 -9.72 16.94 6.09
N PRO A 48 -8.48 17.33 6.44
CA PRO A 48 -7.81 16.84 7.64
C PRO A 48 -8.57 17.23 8.91
N LEU A 49 -8.52 16.38 9.93
CA LEU A 49 -9.07 16.69 11.24
C LEU A 49 -8.27 17.83 11.88
N SER A 50 -8.81 19.06 11.87
CA SER A 50 -8.21 20.23 12.54
C SER A 50 -9.24 21.02 13.31
N ILE A 51 -8.86 21.52 14.49
CA ILE A 51 -9.74 22.28 15.40
C ILE A 51 -10.16 23.64 14.79
N GLY A 52 -9.44 24.16 13.78
CA GLY A 52 -9.67 25.48 13.19
C GLY A 52 -10.85 25.60 12.22
N ASN A 53 -11.46 24.48 11.78
CA ASN A 53 -12.44 24.48 10.68
C ASN A 53 -13.83 23.95 11.10
N LEU A 54 -14.34 24.39 12.25
CA LEU A 54 -15.65 23.94 12.74
C LEU A 54 -16.82 24.29 11.81
N SER A 55 -16.70 25.38 11.03
CA SER A 55 -17.72 25.80 10.06
C SER A 55 -17.77 24.92 8.81
N THR A 56 -16.66 24.25 8.46
CA THR A 56 -16.59 23.29 7.36
C THR A 56 -17.06 21.88 7.73
N LEU A 57 -17.28 21.62 9.04
CA LEU A 57 -17.72 20.31 9.55
C LEU A 57 -19.15 19.91 9.15
N LEU A 58 -20.04 20.85 8.92
CA LEU A 58 -21.45 20.56 8.59
C LEU A 58 -21.67 20.34 7.10
N SER A 59 -20.92 21.00 6.23
CA SER A 59 -20.97 20.85 4.77
C SER A 59 -20.54 19.44 4.31
N PRO A 60 -19.45 18.86 4.85
CA PRO A 60 -19.04 17.50 4.51
C PRO A 60 -20.01 16.40 4.94
N LEU A 61 -20.74 16.57 6.07
CA LEU A 61 -21.73 15.58 6.53
C LEU A 61 -22.88 15.39 5.52
N SER A 62 -23.40 16.48 4.97
CA SER A 62 -24.44 16.39 3.91
C SER A 62 -23.86 15.78 2.64
N GLY A 63 -22.65 16.15 2.26
CA GLY A 63 -21.92 15.57 1.12
C GLY A 63 -21.67 14.07 1.27
N LEU A 64 -21.28 13.60 2.48
CA LEU A 64 -21.12 12.18 2.77
C LEU A 64 -22.41 11.39 2.52
N PHE A 65 -23.53 11.86 3.08
CA PHE A 65 -24.83 11.20 2.92
C PHE A 65 -25.28 11.16 1.45
N ILE A 66 -25.09 12.24 0.70
CA ILE A 66 -25.45 12.33 -0.71
C ILE A 66 -24.55 11.41 -1.55
N SER A 67 -23.22 11.50 -1.38
CA SER A 67 -22.27 10.68 -2.13
C SER A 67 -22.40 9.18 -1.82
N VAL A 68 -22.61 8.80 -0.57
CA VAL A 68 -22.85 7.40 -0.18
C VAL A 68 -24.16 6.90 -0.78
N ASN A 69 -25.21 7.71 -0.77
CA ASN A 69 -26.49 7.34 -1.36
C ASN A 69 -26.43 7.21 -2.89
N GLU A 70 -25.78 8.14 -3.57
CA GLU A 70 -25.60 8.10 -5.02
C GLU A 70 -24.69 6.94 -5.47
N LYS A 71 -23.57 6.70 -4.75
CA LYS A 71 -22.56 5.70 -5.11
C LYS A 71 -22.93 4.28 -4.70
N LEU A 72 -23.71 4.08 -3.64
CA LEU A 72 -24.28 2.77 -3.29
C LEU A 72 -25.52 2.42 -4.12
N GLY A 73 -25.98 3.36 -5.00
CA GLY A 73 -27.14 3.16 -5.87
C GLY A 73 -28.31 2.58 -5.09
N GLY A 74 -29.08 3.38 -4.39
CA GLY A 74 -30.32 3.10 -3.61
C GLY A 74 -30.57 1.69 -3.02
N THR A 75 -29.98 0.66 -3.58
CA THR A 75 -30.16 -0.76 -3.17
C THR A 75 -29.00 -1.34 -2.35
N GLY A 76 -27.82 -0.69 -2.36
CA GLY A 76 -26.62 -1.21 -1.68
C GLY A 76 -26.52 -0.84 -0.19
N MET A 77 -27.10 0.28 0.25
CA MET A 77 -27.04 0.72 1.65
C MET A 77 -27.81 -0.20 2.61
N ALA A 78 -28.99 -0.67 2.19
CA ALA A 78 -29.82 -1.51 3.06
C ALA A 78 -29.15 -2.87 3.36
N PRO A 79 -28.61 -3.62 2.41
CA PRO A 79 -27.84 -4.82 2.70
C PRO A 79 -26.66 -4.59 3.64
N ALA A 80 -25.85 -3.54 3.43
CA ALA A 80 -24.71 -3.22 4.29
C ALA A 80 -25.15 -2.86 5.73
N ALA A 81 -26.24 -2.12 5.90
CA ALA A 81 -26.80 -1.80 7.20
C ALA A 81 -27.32 -3.07 7.93
N PHE A 82 -28.02 -3.97 7.22
CA PHE A 82 -28.49 -5.23 7.79
C PHE A 82 -27.34 -6.15 8.19
N ILE A 83 -26.29 -6.26 7.37
CA ILE A 83 -25.10 -7.03 7.69
C ILE A 83 -24.38 -6.44 8.91
N SER A 84 -24.21 -5.13 8.96
CA SER A 84 -23.60 -4.45 10.11
C SER A 84 -24.41 -4.66 11.39
N LEU A 85 -25.74 -4.60 11.31
CA LEU A 85 -26.62 -4.86 12.44
C LEU A 85 -26.56 -6.34 12.89
N ALA A 86 -26.53 -7.29 11.96
CA ALA A 86 -26.39 -8.71 12.28
C ALA A 86 -25.06 -8.97 13.01
N ASN A 87 -23.95 -8.41 12.50
CA ASN A 87 -22.63 -8.54 13.12
C ASN A 87 -22.58 -7.91 14.53
N ALA A 88 -23.18 -6.74 14.72
CA ALA A 88 -23.24 -6.08 16.03
C ALA A 88 -24.07 -6.89 17.04
N LEU A 89 -25.21 -7.43 16.62
CA LEU A 89 -26.04 -8.31 17.45
C LEU A 89 -25.27 -9.58 17.85
N LEU A 90 -24.56 -10.19 16.92
CA LEU A 90 -23.79 -11.40 17.20
C LEU A 90 -22.60 -11.11 18.12
N LEU A 91 -21.86 -10.02 17.88
CA LEU A 91 -20.72 -9.59 18.71
C LEU A 91 -21.14 -9.35 20.16
N LEU A 92 -22.31 -8.75 20.37
CA LEU A 92 -22.78 -8.33 21.69
C LEU A 92 -23.72 -9.34 22.36
N CYS A 93 -24.15 -10.42 21.68
CA CYS A 93 -25.04 -11.42 22.25
C CYS A 93 -24.54 -12.05 23.57
N PRO A 94 -23.21 -12.23 23.83
CA PRO A 94 -22.73 -12.74 25.11
C PRO A 94 -23.10 -11.87 26.31
N TYR A 95 -23.48 -10.59 26.10
CA TYR A 95 -24.02 -9.70 27.13
C TYR A 95 -25.14 -10.36 27.95
N TRP A 96 -26.01 -11.14 27.29
CA TRP A 96 -27.13 -11.80 27.94
C TRP A 96 -26.75 -13.03 28.76
N LEU A 97 -25.57 -13.59 28.52
CA LEU A 97 -25.01 -14.69 29.31
C LEU A 97 -24.37 -14.21 30.60
N LEU A 98 -24.03 -12.91 30.66
CA LEU A 98 -23.41 -12.32 31.81
C LEU A 98 -24.45 -12.09 32.94
N ARG A 99 -24.05 -12.42 34.17
CA ARG A 99 -24.83 -11.99 35.36
C ARG A 99 -24.97 -10.46 35.37
N PRO A 100 -26.08 -9.88 35.78
CA PRO A 100 -26.31 -8.43 35.70
C PRO A 100 -25.19 -7.56 36.30
N ARG A 101 -24.48 -8.03 37.30
CA ARG A 101 -23.35 -7.34 37.93
C ARG A 101 -22.09 -7.26 37.00
N TRP A 102 -21.98 -8.16 36.02
CA TRP A 102 -20.86 -8.24 35.07
C TRP A 102 -21.16 -7.61 33.71
N ARG A 103 -22.38 -7.14 33.46
CA ARG A 103 -22.80 -6.57 32.17
C ARG A 103 -22.03 -5.31 31.77
N TRP A 104 -21.35 -4.65 32.72
CA TRP A 104 -20.43 -3.56 32.40
C TRP A 104 -19.24 -4.00 31.52
N LEU A 105 -18.90 -5.28 31.48
CA LEU A 105 -17.85 -5.82 30.62
C LEU A 105 -18.12 -5.59 29.13
N VAL A 106 -19.34 -5.23 28.74
CA VAL A 106 -19.69 -4.84 27.36
C VAL A 106 -18.86 -3.66 26.85
N TRP A 107 -18.34 -2.82 27.75
CA TRP A 107 -17.45 -1.74 27.36
C TRP A 107 -16.14 -2.22 26.74
N ILE A 108 -15.68 -3.42 27.06
CA ILE A 108 -14.47 -4.00 26.48
C ILE A 108 -14.64 -4.21 24.96
N PRO A 109 -15.62 -5.04 24.48
CA PRO A 109 -15.81 -5.23 23.03
C PRO A 109 -16.21 -3.91 22.33
N MET A 110 -16.93 -3.00 22.97
CA MET A 110 -17.28 -1.70 22.39
C MET A 110 -16.06 -0.80 22.18
N THR A 111 -15.16 -0.74 23.15
CA THR A 111 -13.89 0.02 23.01
C THR A 111 -13.00 -0.60 21.95
N LEU A 112 -12.83 -1.93 21.99
CA LEU A 112 -12.02 -2.64 21.00
C LEU A 112 -12.58 -2.46 19.59
N LEU A 113 -13.89 -2.52 19.40
CA LEU A 113 -14.52 -2.26 18.11
C LEU A 113 -14.28 -0.84 17.60
N THR A 114 -14.42 0.16 18.48
CA THR A 114 -14.19 1.56 18.11
C THR A 114 -12.75 1.78 17.64
N LEU A 115 -11.78 1.27 18.42
CA LEU A 115 -10.36 1.37 18.07
C LEU A 115 -10.05 0.59 16.78
N TRP A 116 -10.62 -0.61 16.61
CA TRP A 116 -10.44 -1.42 15.42
C TRP A 116 -11.01 -0.73 14.18
N CYS A 117 -12.24 -0.20 14.23
CA CYS A 117 -12.81 0.53 13.09
C CYS A 117 -11.98 1.76 12.72
N LEU A 118 -11.49 2.52 13.71
CA LEU A 118 -10.64 3.68 13.47
C LEU A 118 -9.31 3.29 12.84
N MET A 119 -8.67 2.25 13.36
CA MET A 119 -7.41 1.71 12.83
C MET A 119 -7.60 1.21 11.39
N GLN A 120 -8.66 0.46 11.11
CA GLN A 120 -8.95 -0.03 9.78
C GLN A 120 -9.23 1.10 8.77
N SER A 121 -9.92 2.15 9.21
CA SER A 121 -10.17 3.33 8.39
C SER A 121 -8.86 4.04 8.01
N CYS A 122 -7.95 4.23 8.98
CA CYS A 122 -6.63 4.80 8.73
C CYS A 122 -5.78 3.88 7.84
N TYR A 123 -5.76 2.58 8.14
CA TYR A 123 -5.01 1.60 7.37
C TYR A 123 -5.49 1.54 5.91
N CYS A 124 -6.81 1.52 5.70
CA CYS A 124 -7.38 1.50 4.37
C CYS A 124 -7.04 2.77 3.55
N ARG A 125 -6.91 3.93 4.21
CA ARG A 125 -6.43 5.16 3.53
C ARG A 125 -4.97 5.08 3.15
N ALA A 126 -4.16 4.38 3.92
CA ALA A 126 -2.74 4.19 3.63
C ALA A 126 -2.52 3.11 2.55
N TYR A 127 -3.28 2.02 2.62
CA TYR A 127 -2.99 0.80 1.90
C TYR A 127 -4.11 0.36 0.94
N ASP A 128 -5.22 1.12 0.89
CA ASP A 128 -6.41 0.87 0.08
C ASP A 128 -7.05 -0.52 0.30
N ASP A 129 -6.70 -1.18 1.40
CA ASP A 129 -7.31 -2.43 1.84
C ASP A 129 -7.37 -2.50 3.38
N LEU A 130 -8.05 -3.50 3.94
CA LEU A 130 -8.11 -3.72 5.38
C LEU A 130 -6.85 -4.43 5.88
N MET A 131 -6.41 -4.04 7.06
CA MET A 131 -5.24 -4.63 7.72
C MET A 131 -5.49 -6.10 8.05
N PRO A 132 -4.70 -7.02 7.48
CA PRO A 132 -4.79 -8.43 7.80
C PRO A 132 -4.22 -8.71 9.19
N TRP A 133 -4.67 -9.80 9.84
CA TRP A 133 -4.18 -10.18 11.17
C TRP A 133 -2.67 -10.41 11.24
N GLN A 134 -2.06 -10.85 10.13
CA GLN A 134 -0.61 -11.03 10.01
C GLN A 134 0.15 -9.73 10.29
N SER A 135 -0.40 -8.58 9.90
CA SER A 135 0.22 -7.27 10.15
C SER A 135 0.33 -6.93 11.64
N LEU A 136 -0.47 -7.56 12.52
CA LEU A 136 -0.35 -7.39 13.98
C LEU A 136 0.90 -8.07 14.56
N THR A 137 1.53 -8.99 13.84
CA THR A 137 2.80 -9.60 14.28
C THR A 137 4.01 -8.69 14.06
N LEU A 138 3.83 -7.59 13.33
CA LEU A 138 4.84 -6.58 13.03
C LEU A 138 5.01 -5.55 14.17
N THR A 139 5.11 -6.02 15.41
CA THR A 139 5.24 -5.14 16.58
C THR A 139 6.48 -4.25 16.50
N ASP A 140 7.54 -4.72 15.82
CA ASP A 140 8.79 -3.98 15.65
C ASP A 140 8.66 -2.77 14.71
N ASN A 141 7.64 -2.77 13.84
CA ASN A 141 7.30 -1.62 12.99
C ASN A 141 6.45 -0.56 13.70
N VAL A 142 5.95 -0.83 14.92
CA VAL A 142 5.22 0.15 15.73
C VAL A 142 6.22 1.14 16.35
N ASN A 143 6.67 2.08 15.55
CA ASN A 143 7.58 3.14 15.94
C ASN A 143 6.92 4.52 15.84
N SER A 144 7.64 5.57 16.20
CA SER A 144 7.13 6.95 16.12
C SER A 144 6.74 7.36 14.69
N THR A 145 7.40 6.80 13.68
CA THR A 145 7.10 7.04 12.25
C THR A 145 5.70 6.56 11.88
N LEU A 146 5.37 5.32 12.26
CA LEU A 146 4.04 4.76 12.01
C LEU A 146 2.95 5.54 12.76
N MET A 147 3.23 5.95 14.00
CA MET A 147 2.27 6.72 14.80
C MET A 147 1.92 8.05 14.15
N ASP A 148 2.92 8.82 13.71
CA ASP A 148 2.68 10.13 13.12
C ASP A 148 2.10 10.05 11.71
N SER A 149 2.49 9.05 10.92
CA SER A 149 1.85 8.75 9.64
C SER A 149 0.37 8.39 9.85
N THR A 150 0.06 7.58 10.87
CA THR A 150 -1.33 7.24 11.21
C THR A 150 -2.12 8.47 11.65
N LEU A 151 -1.53 9.36 12.48
CA LEU A 151 -2.18 10.60 12.89
C LEU A 151 -2.43 11.55 11.70
N ALA A 152 -1.52 11.59 10.73
CA ALA A 152 -1.69 12.36 9.50
C ALA A 152 -2.84 11.84 8.61
N LEU A 153 -3.21 10.57 8.76
CA LEU A 153 -4.32 9.95 8.02
C LEU A 153 -5.70 10.21 8.63
N LEU A 154 -5.77 10.73 9.86
CA LEU A 154 -7.05 11.03 10.50
C LEU A 154 -7.82 12.11 9.74
N ARG A 155 -9.10 11.88 9.53
CA ARG A 155 -10.03 12.77 8.84
C ARG A 155 -11.21 13.14 9.74
N TRP A 156 -11.88 14.25 9.42
CA TRP A 156 -13.02 14.71 10.21
C TRP A 156 -14.15 13.67 10.27
N HIS A 157 -14.36 12.86 9.24
CA HIS A 157 -15.40 11.84 9.21
C HIS A 157 -15.10 10.63 10.11
N ASP A 158 -13.89 10.45 10.63
CA ASP A 158 -13.59 9.47 11.67
C ASP A 158 -14.37 9.78 12.98
N LEU A 159 -14.80 11.02 13.14
CA LEU A 159 -15.72 11.38 14.22
C LEU A 159 -17.05 10.62 14.14
N LEU A 160 -17.49 10.18 12.96
CA LEU A 160 -18.67 9.33 12.80
C LEU A 160 -18.50 7.96 13.48
N ILE A 161 -17.27 7.48 13.65
CA ILE A 161 -16.96 6.24 14.38
C ILE A 161 -16.85 6.52 15.88
N VAL A 162 -16.21 7.61 16.29
CA VAL A 162 -15.86 7.90 17.70
C VAL A 162 -17.00 8.56 18.47
N VAL A 163 -17.66 9.57 17.89
CA VAL A 163 -18.69 10.37 18.57
C VAL A 163 -19.86 9.54 19.06
N PRO A 164 -20.45 8.60 18.30
CA PRO A 164 -21.55 7.76 18.80
C PRO A 164 -21.16 6.95 20.04
N PHE A 165 -19.92 6.47 20.13
CA PHE A 165 -19.41 5.76 21.29
C PHE A 165 -19.25 6.68 22.51
N LEU A 166 -18.71 7.89 22.32
CA LEU A 166 -18.62 8.89 23.38
C LEU A 166 -19.98 9.32 23.88
N LEU A 167 -20.95 9.52 22.97
CA LEU A 167 -22.34 9.82 23.35
C LEU A 167 -22.98 8.69 24.16
N LEU A 168 -22.70 7.42 23.79
CA LEU A 168 -23.15 6.26 24.55
C LEU A 168 -22.61 6.28 25.99
N ILE A 169 -21.32 6.63 26.17
CA ILE A 169 -20.73 6.81 27.52
C ILE A 169 -21.48 7.89 28.30
N VAL A 170 -21.69 9.06 27.68
CA VAL A 170 -22.43 10.18 28.31
C VAL A 170 -23.84 9.76 28.69
N VAL A 171 -24.59 9.13 27.79
CA VAL A 171 -25.94 8.62 28.05
C VAL A 171 -25.93 7.60 29.19
N CYS A 172 -24.92 6.71 29.24
CA CYS A 172 -24.80 5.77 30.35
C CYS A 172 -24.49 6.45 31.69
N LEU A 173 -23.65 7.49 31.68
CA LEU A 173 -23.32 8.26 32.90
C LEU A 173 -24.48 9.09 33.40
N LEU A 174 -25.24 9.72 32.50
CA LEU A 174 -26.40 10.58 32.82
C LEU A 174 -27.70 9.77 32.93
N GLY A 175 -27.73 8.56 32.38
CA GLY A 175 -28.93 7.73 32.22
C GLY A 175 -29.62 7.39 33.56
N GLN A 176 -30.93 7.54 33.53
CA GLN A 176 -31.80 7.23 34.64
C GLN A 176 -32.01 5.72 34.83
N LYS A 177 -32.45 5.36 36.03
CA LYS A 177 -32.77 3.98 36.43
C LYS A 177 -33.69 3.29 35.43
N ASN A 178 -33.17 2.32 34.65
CA ASN A 178 -34.00 1.48 33.80
C ASN A 178 -34.95 0.62 34.65
N LYS A 179 -36.23 0.63 34.33
CA LYS A 179 -37.22 -0.31 34.82
C LYS A 179 -37.01 -1.64 34.11
N SER A 180 -36.92 -2.73 34.90
CA SER A 180 -36.90 -4.17 34.54
C SER A 180 -36.70 -4.60 33.06
N ASP A 181 -35.95 -5.65 32.85
CA ASP A 181 -35.82 -6.33 31.53
C ASP A 181 -37.20 -6.68 30.97
N ILE A 182 -37.58 -6.06 29.86
CA ILE A 182 -38.92 -6.16 29.24
C ILE A 182 -39.06 -7.50 28.49
N ILE A 183 -37.92 -8.13 28.12
CA ILE A 183 -37.89 -9.33 27.27
C ILE A 183 -37.62 -10.54 28.15
N LYS A 184 -38.52 -11.55 28.10
CA LYS A 184 -38.40 -12.79 28.91
C LYS A 184 -37.20 -13.66 28.50
N ASN A 185 -36.86 -13.71 27.21
CA ASN A 185 -35.73 -14.47 26.69
C ASN A 185 -34.87 -13.61 25.76
N PRO A 186 -34.09 -12.62 26.30
CA PRO A 186 -33.41 -11.63 25.48
C PRO A 186 -32.31 -12.25 24.58
N LEU A 187 -31.66 -13.32 25.01
CA LEU A 187 -30.66 -14.02 24.19
C LEU A 187 -31.31 -14.63 22.93
N LEU A 188 -32.43 -15.36 23.10
CA LEU A 188 -33.13 -15.97 21.97
C LEU A 188 -33.63 -14.92 20.98
N VAL A 189 -34.19 -13.80 21.48
CA VAL A 189 -34.62 -12.69 20.63
C VAL A 189 -33.45 -12.06 19.88
N THR A 190 -32.30 -11.90 20.53
CA THR A 190 -31.09 -11.37 19.89
C THR A 190 -30.61 -12.31 18.79
N LEU A 191 -30.53 -13.61 19.04
CA LEU A 191 -30.11 -14.60 18.03
C LEU A 191 -31.11 -14.68 16.86
N ALA A 192 -32.40 -14.63 17.13
CA ALA A 192 -33.43 -14.58 16.08
C ALA A 192 -33.31 -13.30 15.23
N ALA A 193 -33.14 -12.15 15.88
CA ALA A 193 -32.89 -10.89 15.19
C ALA A 193 -31.61 -10.93 14.33
N THR A 194 -30.52 -11.52 14.85
CA THR A 194 -29.29 -11.75 14.08
C THR A 194 -29.55 -12.53 12.81
N GLY A 195 -30.28 -13.67 12.93
CA GLY A 195 -30.63 -14.52 11.78
C GLY A 195 -31.46 -13.76 10.74
N ILE A 196 -32.48 -13.03 11.17
CA ILE A 196 -33.32 -12.21 10.28
C ILE A 196 -32.50 -11.14 9.57
N MET A 197 -31.67 -10.38 10.29
CA MET A 197 -30.85 -9.33 9.70
C MET A 197 -29.80 -9.88 8.75
N ALA A 198 -29.21 -11.03 9.08
CA ALA A 198 -28.29 -11.74 8.17
C ALA A 198 -29.01 -12.17 6.88
N LEU A 199 -30.18 -12.77 6.97
CA LEU A 199 -30.97 -13.18 5.79
C LEU A 199 -31.33 -11.98 4.90
N LEU A 200 -31.75 -10.86 5.50
CA LEU A 200 -32.07 -9.64 4.74
C LEU A 200 -30.82 -9.03 4.07
N GLY A 201 -29.69 -9.00 4.80
CA GLY A 201 -28.43 -8.50 4.28
C GLY A 201 -27.89 -9.38 3.15
N TYR A 202 -27.68 -10.66 3.41
CA TYR A 202 -27.14 -11.59 2.40
C TYR A 202 -28.10 -11.84 1.23
N GLY A 203 -29.43 -11.83 1.47
CA GLY A 203 -30.41 -11.90 0.40
C GLY A 203 -30.34 -10.72 -0.57
N GLY A 204 -30.05 -9.51 -0.06
CA GLY A 204 -29.80 -8.33 -0.88
C GLY A 204 -28.49 -8.43 -1.67
N VAL A 205 -27.44 -9.00 -1.05
CA VAL A 205 -26.13 -9.22 -1.70
C VAL A 205 -26.22 -10.27 -2.81
N VAL A 206 -27.04 -11.33 -2.63
CA VAL A 206 -27.22 -12.41 -3.63
C VAL A 206 -27.87 -11.90 -4.92
N LYS A 207 -28.74 -10.88 -4.85
CA LYS A 207 -29.36 -10.29 -6.05
C LYS A 207 -28.37 -9.57 -6.97
N ASN A 208 -27.20 -9.16 -6.46
CA ASN A 208 -26.15 -8.47 -7.22
C ASN A 208 -24.97 -9.39 -7.56
N PHE A 209 -25.25 -10.64 -7.93
CA PHE A 209 -24.27 -11.72 -8.09
C PHE A 209 -23.15 -11.42 -9.12
N GLU A 210 -23.43 -10.63 -10.17
CA GLU A 210 -22.43 -10.25 -11.19
C GLU A 210 -21.27 -9.40 -10.63
N ASN A 211 -21.51 -8.64 -9.55
CA ASN A 211 -20.47 -7.88 -8.88
C ASN A 211 -19.67 -8.69 -7.82
N ARG A 212 -20.07 -9.93 -7.54
CA ARG A 212 -19.46 -10.76 -6.47
C ARG A 212 -18.10 -11.30 -6.85
N PHE A 213 -17.89 -11.68 -8.09
CA PHE A 213 -16.60 -12.25 -8.54
C PHE A 213 -15.46 -11.24 -8.41
N LEU A 214 -15.74 -9.95 -8.62
CA LEU A 214 -14.74 -8.89 -8.57
C LEU A 214 -14.35 -8.46 -7.13
N HIS A 215 -15.13 -8.82 -6.11
CA HIS A 215 -14.91 -8.35 -4.73
C HIS A 215 -14.27 -9.37 -3.78
N ASN A 216 -14.05 -10.61 -4.21
CA ASN A 216 -13.41 -11.65 -3.38
C ASN A 216 -11.87 -11.53 -3.34
N PHE A 217 -11.29 -10.59 -4.07
CA PHE A 217 -9.85 -10.44 -4.24
C PHE A 217 -9.19 -9.47 -3.25
N SER A 218 -9.95 -8.87 -2.33
CA SER A 218 -9.40 -7.96 -1.33
C SER A 218 -10.08 -8.14 0.02
N ASN A 219 -9.35 -7.88 1.10
CA ASN A 219 -9.89 -7.88 2.46
C ASN A 219 -11.04 -6.88 2.60
N ARG A 220 -10.91 -5.72 1.95
CA ARG A 220 -11.95 -4.68 1.87
C ARG A 220 -13.23 -5.21 1.23
N GLY A 221 -13.10 -5.88 0.08
CA GLY A 221 -14.24 -6.49 -0.61
C GLY A 221 -14.94 -7.53 0.26
N TYR A 222 -14.17 -8.42 0.89
CA TYR A 222 -14.69 -9.45 1.77
C TYR A 222 -15.45 -8.86 2.98
N PHE A 223 -14.85 -7.88 3.66
CA PHE A 223 -15.49 -7.19 4.80
C PHE A 223 -16.77 -6.47 4.40
N SER A 224 -16.75 -5.73 3.29
CA SER A 224 -17.92 -4.97 2.81
C SER A 224 -19.12 -5.86 2.51
N GLN A 225 -18.88 -7.10 2.07
CA GLN A 225 -19.94 -8.06 1.75
C GLN A 225 -20.37 -8.92 2.95
N ASN A 226 -19.47 -9.26 3.84
CA ASN A 226 -19.71 -10.25 4.89
C ASN A 226 -19.75 -9.62 6.29
N GLY A 227 -19.18 -8.45 6.48
CA GLY A 227 -19.11 -7.74 7.76
C GLY A 227 -17.99 -8.23 8.67
N LEU A 228 -17.98 -7.69 9.91
CA LEU A 228 -16.89 -7.81 10.87
C LEU A 228 -16.54 -9.26 11.25
N ILE A 229 -17.54 -10.04 11.71
CA ILE A 229 -17.24 -11.36 12.31
C ILE A 229 -16.76 -12.36 11.26
N PRO A 230 -17.44 -12.51 10.10
CA PRO A 230 -16.91 -13.35 9.02
C PRO A 230 -15.52 -12.89 8.55
N TYR A 231 -15.27 -11.57 8.46
CA TYR A 231 -13.95 -11.06 8.12
C TYR A 231 -12.89 -11.45 9.16
N CYS A 232 -13.17 -11.28 10.45
CA CYS A 232 -12.24 -11.67 11.50
C CYS A 232 -11.93 -13.17 11.47
N ILE A 233 -12.94 -14.02 11.23
CA ILE A 233 -12.76 -15.47 11.11
C ILE A 233 -11.92 -15.80 9.87
N TYR A 234 -12.23 -15.19 8.73
CA TYR A 234 -11.50 -15.37 7.48
C TYR A 234 -10.02 -14.95 7.63
N SER A 235 -9.78 -13.74 8.08
CA SER A 235 -8.42 -13.21 8.23
C SER A 235 -7.61 -13.96 9.31
N LEU A 236 -8.27 -14.39 10.42
CA LEU A 236 -7.62 -15.23 11.42
C LEU A 236 -7.31 -16.64 10.87
N ASN A 237 -8.21 -17.22 10.09
CA ASN A 237 -7.96 -18.50 9.44
C ASN A 237 -6.76 -18.39 8.49
N GLN A 238 -6.67 -17.31 7.71
CA GLN A 238 -5.50 -17.02 6.89
C GLN A 238 -4.21 -16.95 7.73
N ALA A 239 -4.26 -16.26 8.87
CA ALA A 239 -3.08 -16.06 9.72
C ALA A 239 -2.61 -17.33 10.44
N VAL A 240 -3.53 -18.23 10.82
CA VAL A 240 -3.23 -19.34 11.75
C VAL A 240 -3.20 -20.70 11.04
N PHE A 241 -4.05 -20.89 10.04
CA PHE A 241 -4.28 -22.22 9.46
C PHE A 241 -3.86 -22.35 7.99
N ASN A 242 -3.50 -21.24 7.33
CA ASN A 242 -2.90 -21.39 6.01
C ASN A 242 -1.48 -21.92 6.18
N ASN A 243 -1.38 -23.25 6.26
CA ASN A 243 -0.22 -23.94 5.74
C ASN A 243 -0.23 -23.63 4.23
N PHE A 244 0.58 -22.69 3.84
CA PHE A 244 0.77 -22.26 2.47
C PHE A 244 1.38 -23.41 1.65
N SER A 245 0.56 -24.38 1.30
CA SER A 245 0.90 -25.48 0.40
C SER A 245 0.10 -25.32 -0.87
N ILE A 246 0.75 -25.43 -1.98
CA ILE A 246 0.09 -25.51 -3.29
C ILE A 246 -0.41 -26.94 -3.53
N SER A 247 -1.54 -27.06 -4.22
CA SER A 247 -2.05 -28.36 -4.64
C SER A 247 -1.21 -28.94 -5.79
N GLU A 248 -1.37 -30.23 -6.04
CA GLU A 248 -0.70 -30.88 -7.16
C GLU A 248 -1.17 -30.33 -8.52
N GLU A 249 -2.46 -29.98 -8.62
CA GLU A 249 -3.00 -29.34 -9.82
C GLU A 249 -2.36 -27.96 -10.06
N GLU A 250 -2.22 -27.15 -8.99
CA GLU A 250 -1.54 -25.85 -9.07
C GLU A 250 -0.07 -26.02 -9.46
N ARG A 251 0.62 -27.05 -8.91
CA ARG A 251 2.02 -27.33 -9.27
C ARG A 251 2.17 -27.65 -10.76
N VAL A 252 1.34 -28.54 -11.28
CA VAL A 252 1.36 -28.87 -12.72
C VAL A 252 1.07 -27.65 -13.58
N GLU A 253 0.21 -26.75 -13.13
CA GLU A 253 -0.09 -25.53 -13.86
C GLU A 253 1.05 -24.52 -13.83
N VAL A 254 1.75 -24.39 -12.69
CA VAL A 254 2.95 -23.55 -12.54
C VAL A 254 4.07 -24.08 -13.44
N ASP A 255 4.35 -25.40 -13.39
CA ASP A 255 5.39 -26.03 -14.21
C ASP A 255 5.14 -25.78 -15.69
N ARG A 256 3.91 -25.99 -16.16
CA ARG A 256 3.53 -25.70 -17.53
C ARG A 256 3.74 -24.23 -17.90
N PHE A 257 3.32 -23.30 -17.02
CA PHE A 257 3.49 -21.88 -17.25
C PHE A 257 4.97 -21.48 -17.34
N LEU A 258 5.81 -22.04 -16.47
CA LEU A 258 7.25 -21.76 -16.48
C LEU A 258 7.94 -22.32 -17.75
N GLU A 259 7.46 -23.46 -18.28
CA GLU A 259 8.03 -24.10 -19.47
C GLU A 259 7.53 -23.46 -20.78
N GLU A 260 6.24 -23.13 -20.87
CA GLU A 260 5.59 -22.74 -22.13
C GLU A 260 5.41 -21.23 -22.28
N ASP A 261 5.10 -20.52 -21.18
CA ASP A 261 4.69 -19.13 -21.21
C ASP A 261 5.80 -18.16 -20.78
N CYS A 262 6.76 -18.59 -19.95
CA CYS A 262 7.86 -17.72 -19.52
C CYS A 262 8.95 -17.57 -20.60
N PRO A 263 9.59 -16.39 -20.69
CA PRO A 263 10.66 -16.17 -21.67
C PRO A 263 11.90 -17.04 -21.42
N HIS A 264 12.41 -17.68 -22.49
CA HIS A 264 13.63 -18.49 -22.47
C HIS A 264 14.61 -18.01 -23.53
N TYR A 265 15.43 -17.02 -23.21
CA TYR A 265 16.48 -16.52 -24.11
C TYR A 265 17.81 -16.35 -23.36
N THR A 266 18.92 -16.45 -24.07
CA THR A 266 20.29 -16.34 -23.52
C THR A 266 21.18 -15.37 -24.30
N ASP A 267 20.71 -14.85 -25.43
CA ASP A 267 21.42 -13.83 -26.20
C ASP A 267 21.38 -12.47 -25.49
N ASN A 268 22.40 -11.65 -25.76
CA ASN A 268 22.55 -10.31 -25.19
C ASN A 268 22.63 -9.24 -26.28
N PRO A 269 21.56 -8.99 -27.07
CA PRO A 269 21.62 -8.06 -28.19
C PRO A 269 21.79 -6.60 -27.79
N TYR A 270 21.56 -6.27 -26.51
CA TYR A 270 21.59 -4.91 -25.97
C TYR A 270 22.77 -4.66 -25.03
N ALA A 271 23.60 -5.67 -24.76
CA ALA A 271 24.74 -5.53 -23.88
C ALA A 271 25.99 -5.14 -24.69
N GLY A 272 26.65 -4.06 -24.30
CA GLY A 272 27.86 -3.54 -24.96
C GLY A 272 29.14 -4.38 -24.78
N GLY A 273 29.04 -5.59 -24.26
CA GLY A 273 30.14 -6.53 -24.10
C GLY A 273 31.04 -6.34 -22.88
N GLU A 274 31.05 -5.19 -22.24
CA GLU A 274 31.76 -4.94 -21.00
C GLU A 274 30.79 -5.01 -19.79
N ARG A 275 31.31 -5.43 -18.63
CA ARG A 275 30.52 -5.47 -17.39
C ARG A 275 30.42 -4.08 -16.79
N HIS A 276 29.26 -3.48 -16.85
CA HIS A 276 28.97 -2.21 -16.23
C HIS A 276 28.60 -2.35 -14.74
N ASN A 277 28.87 -1.32 -13.94
CA ASN A 277 28.27 -1.19 -12.63
C ASN A 277 26.77 -0.94 -12.79
N LEU A 278 25.96 -1.39 -11.83
CA LEU A 278 24.54 -1.06 -11.73
C LEU A 278 24.30 -0.22 -10.48
N VAL A 279 23.66 0.93 -10.66
CA VAL A 279 23.02 1.66 -9.58
C VAL A 279 21.52 1.61 -9.80
N LEU A 280 20.76 1.08 -8.86
CA LEU A 280 19.31 1.07 -8.85
C LEU A 280 18.81 2.02 -7.75
N ILE A 281 18.19 3.13 -8.13
CA ILE A 281 17.56 4.06 -7.20
C ILE A 281 16.07 3.80 -7.18
N ILE A 282 15.55 3.26 -6.08
CA ILE A 282 14.13 3.11 -5.82
C ILE A 282 13.66 4.38 -5.12
N VAL A 283 12.91 5.19 -5.84
CA VAL A 283 12.47 6.50 -5.38
C VAL A 283 11.10 6.39 -4.74
N GLU A 284 11.01 6.75 -3.46
CA GLU A 284 9.77 6.79 -2.69
C GLU A 284 8.70 7.63 -3.39
N SER A 285 7.56 7.02 -3.73
CA SER A 285 6.34 7.68 -4.21
C SER A 285 6.53 8.64 -5.41
N LEU A 286 7.48 8.37 -6.32
CA LEU A 286 7.72 9.21 -7.49
C LEU A 286 6.69 8.91 -8.59
N HIS A 287 5.84 9.89 -8.89
CA HIS A 287 5.00 9.88 -10.09
C HIS A 287 5.75 10.37 -11.33
N THR A 288 5.24 9.99 -12.49
CA THR A 288 5.76 10.52 -13.77
C THR A 288 5.39 11.99 -13.99
N TRP A 289 4.21 12.45 -13.55
CA TRP A 289 3.69 13.77 -13.89
C TRP A 289 4.52 14.98 -13.42
N PRO A 290 5.36 14.95 -12.36
CA PRO A 290 6.28 16.04 -12.04
C PRO A 290 7.42 16.19 -13.06
N ILE A 291 7.74 15.15 -13.84
CA ILE A 291 8.81 15.19 -14.85
C ILE A 291 8.34 16.05 -16.02
N GLY A 292 9.12 17.08 -16.33
CA GLY A 292 8.77 18.10 -17.32
C GLY A 292 7.89 19.24 -16.79
N MET A 293 7.45 19.18 -15.51
CA MET A 293 6.63 20.23 -14.92
C MET A 293 7.46 21.49 -14.62
N THR A 294 6.84 22.65 -14.88
CA THR A 294 7.38 23.96 -14.53
C THR A 294 6.40 24.73 -13.66
N ILE A 295 6.91 25.40 -12.63
CA ILE A 295 6.17 26.32 -11.75
C ILE A 295 6.90 27.64 -11.73
N ASP A 296 6.20 28.72 -12.04
CA ASP A 296 6.77 30.08 -12.10
C ASP A 296 8.05 30.19 -12.99
N GLY A 297 8.04 29.40 -14.09
CA GLY A 297 9.17 29.36 -15.05
C GLY A 297 10.39 28.56 -14.59
N ARG A 298 10.31 27.85 -13.46
CA ARG A 298 11.35 26.93 -12.95
C ARG A 298 10.89 25.49 -13.07
N GLU A 299 11.78 24.62 -13.54
CA GLU A 299 11.54 23.18 -13.59
C GLU A 299 11.48 22.58 -12.18
N VAL A 300 10.53 21.67 -11.96
CA VAL A 300 10.42 20.91 -10.70
C VAL A 300 11.51 19.82 -10.63
N THR A 301 11.81 19.19 -11.76
CA THR A 301 12.76 18.07 -11.88
C THR A 301 13.81 18.33 -12.97
N PRO A 302 14.67 19.35 -12.83
CA PRO A 302 15.63 19.70 -13.89
C PRO A 302 16.62 18.58 -14.22
N VAL A 303 16.99 17.74 -13.24
CA VAL A 303 17.90 16.60 -13.45
C VAL A 303 17.21 15.48 -14.22
N LEU A 304 16.05 15.02 -13.76
CA LEU A 304 15.28 13.99 -14.45
C LEU A 304 14.86 14.45 -15.85
N ASN A 305 14.46 15.72 -16.02
CA ASN A 305 14.12 16.29 -17.33
C ASN A 305 15.30 16.18 -18.31
N LYS A 306 16.51 16.50 -17.84
CA LYS A 306 17.73 16.37 -18.64
C LYS A 306 18.04 14.91 -18.99
N LEU A 307 17.87 13.99 -18.05
CA LEU A 307 18.11 12.57 -18.28
C LEU A 307 17.14 12.02 -19.33
N VAL A 308 15.83 12.25 -19.20
CA VAL A 308 14.83 11.70 -20.13
C VAL A 308 14.86 12.33 -21.52
N ALA A 309 15.42 13.53 -21.64
CA ALA A 309 15.63 14.22 -22.93
C ALA A 309 16.97 13.88 -23.58
N GLY A 310 17.86 13.18 -22.89
CA GLY A 310 19.21 12.86 -23.35
C GLY A 310 19.27 11.63 -24.25
N ASP A 311 20.50 11.35 -24.70
CA ASP A 311 20.86 10.11 -25.37
C ASP A 311 21.25 9.02 -24.35
N SER A 312 21.35 7.79 -24.81
CA SER A 312 21.76 6.65 -23.95
C SER A 312 20.83 6.42 -22.77
N VAL A 313 19.50 6.59 -22.99
CA VAL A 313 18.47 6.44 -21.98
C VAL A 313 17.29 5.61 -22.50
N ILE A 314 16.82 4.70 -21.66
CA ILE A 314 15.53 4.04 -21.81
C ILE A 314 14.56 4.74 -20.85
N TYR A 315 13.48 5.30 -21.38
CA TYR A 315 12.48 6.00 -20.60
C TYR A 315 11.08 5.45 -20.88
N ALA A 316 10.43 4.87 -19.85
CA ALA A 316 9.03 4.46 -19.88
C ALA A 316 8.26 5.27 -18.83
N PRO A 317 7.39 6.22 -19.27
CA PRO A 317 6.65 7.11 -18.36
C PRO A 317 5.43 6.43 -17.71
N HIS A 318 4.97 5.30 -18.22
CA HIS A 318 3.70 4.68 -17.84
C HIS A 318 3.89 3.27 -17.27
N VAL A 319 4.70 3.17 -16.20
CA VAL A 319 4.82 1.92 -15.44
C VAL A 319 3.67 1.85 -14.44
N LEU A 320 2.83 0.82 -14.53
CA LEU A 320 1.83 0.53 -13.51
C LEU A 320 2.51 -0.04 -12.28
N PHE A 321 2.28 0.55 -11.11
CA PHE A 321 2.76 -0.05 -9.87
C PHE A 321 1.96 -1.32 -9.53
N GLU A 322 2.66 -2.37 -9.16
CA GLU A 322 2.11 -3.70 -8.87
C GLU A 322 2.30 -4.09 -7.40
N THR A 323 2.65 -3.13 -6.56
CA THR A 323 2.76 -3.31 -5.11
C THR A 323 1.40 -3.50 -4.47
N SER A 324 1.35 -4.28 -3.39
CA SER A 324 0.16 -4.59 -2.62
C SER A 324 0.35 -4.19 -1.15
N HIS A 325 0.14 -5.10 -0.20
CA HIS A 325 0.22 -4.85 1.24
C HIS A 325 1.63 -4.50 1.75
N GLY A 326 2.66 -4.85 1.01
CA GLY A 326 4.05 -4.54 1.35
C GLY A 326 4.53 -3.18 0.85
N HIS A 327 3.75 -2.48 0.00
CA HIS A 327 4.11 -1.18 -0.59
C HIS A 327 5.56 -1.12 -1.06
N SER A 328 6.39 -0.24 -0.45
CA SER A 328 7.80 -0.11 -0.81
C SER A 328 8.55 -1.45 -0.75
N SER A 329 8.26 -2.30 0.25
CA SER A 329 8.89 -3.63 0.33
C SER A 329 8.47 -4.60 -0.77
N ASP A 330 7.25 -4.44 -1.31
CA ASP A 330 6.82 -5.21 -2.48
C ASP A 330 7.53 -4.74 -3.75
N ALA A 331 7.79 -3.43 -3.90
CA ALA A 331 8.58 -2.92 -5.02
C ALA A 331 10.02 -3.46 -4.99
N HIS A 332 10.67 -3.47 -3.81
CA HIS A 332 11.97 -4.13 -3.64
C HIS A 332 11.92 -5.59 -4.06
N PHE A 333 10.86 -6.32 -3.63
CA PHE A 333 10.66 -7.71 -4.02
C PHE A 333 10.53 -7.87 -5.53
N ILE A 334 9.70 -7.06 -6.19
CA ILE A 334 9.49 -7.11 -7.65
C ILE A 334 10.80 -6.84 -8.39
N TYR A 335 11.49 -5.74 -8.05
CA TYR A 335 12.70 -5.34 -8.76
C TYR A 335 13.87 -6.28 -8.54
N ASN A 336 13.96 -6.89 -7.36
CA ASN A 336 15.05 -7.81 -7.04
C ASN A 336 14.78 -9.25 -7.46
N THR A 337 13.52 -9.67 -7.65
CA THR A 337 13.21 -11.08 -7.93
C THR A 337 12.48 -11.32 -9.26
N GLY A 338 11.86 -10.30 -9.83
CA GLY A 338 10.99 -10.48 -11.01
C GLY A 338 9.70 -11.25 -10.71
N LEU A 339 9.35 -11.43 -9.43
CA LEU A 339 8.09 -12.00 -8.97
C LEU A 339 7.10 -10.89 -8.64
N LEU A 340 5.79 -11.19 -8.74
CA LEU A 340 4.72 -10.33 -8.27
C LEU A 340 4.46 -10.60 -6.77
N PRO A 341 4.11 -9.58 -5.97
CA PRO A 341 3.89 -9.77 -4.54
C PRO A 341 2.57 -10.51 -4.25
N LEU A 342 2.40 -10.92 -2.99
CA LEU A 342 1.13 -11.43 -2.51
C LEU A 342 0.08 -10.32 -2.46
N ARG A 343 -1.16 -10.66 -2.83
CA ARG A 343 -2.27 -9.68 -2.84
C ARG A 343 -2.88 -9.41 -1.47
N ASP A 344 -2.57 -10.24 -0.48
CA ASP A 344 -3.21 -10.25 0.84
C ASP A 344 -2.22 -10.15 2.00
N ALA A 345 -0.92 -10.08 1.72
CA ALA A 345 0.12 -9.94 2.73
C ALA A 345 1.40 -9.31 2.15
N ALA A 346 2.21 -8.67 2.98
CA ALA A 346 3.53 -8.21 2.61
C ALA A 346 4.51 -9.40 2.57
N VAL A 347 5.09 -9.70 1.41
CA VAL A 347 6.04 -10.82 1.22
C VAL A 347 7.23 -10.70 2.17
N ALA A 348 7.78 -9.49 2.31
CA ALA A 348 8.90 -9.21 3.21
C ALA A 348 8.67 -9.67 4.65
N VAL A 349 7.40 -9.72 5.07
CA VAL A 349 6.98 -10.09 6.42
C VAL A 349 6.73 -11.58 6.54
N VAL A 350 5.86 -12.10 5.66
CA VAL A 350 5.38 -13.49 5.79
C VAL A 350 6.33 -14.51 5.18
N HIS A 351 7.11 -14.11 4.18
CA HIS A 351 8.04 -14.95 3.43
C HIS A 351 9.37 -14.25 3.09
N GLY A 352 9.79 -13.30 3.90
CA GLY A 352 10.99 -12.48 3.64
C GLY A 352 12.32 -13.24 3.64
N ASN A 353 12.37 -14.45 4.16
CA ASN A 353 13.58 -15.28 4.31
C ASN A 353 13.59 -16.50 3.38
N GLY A 354 13.01 -16.41 2.22
CA GLY A 354 12.97 -17.56 1.31
C GLY A 354 14.17 -17.62 0.35
N PRO A 355 14.43 -18.76 -0.28
CA PRO A 355 15.20 -18.76 -1.51
C PRO A 355 14.32 -18.11 -2.59
N TYR A 356 14.90 -17.12 -3.26
CA TYR A 356 14.32 -16.47 -4.44
C TYR A 356 15.39 -16.30 -5.49
N PRO A 357 15.05 -16.38 -6.78
CA PRO A 357 15.95 -15.95 -7.82
C PRO A 357 16.10 -14.43 -7.75
N THR A 358 17.32 -13.92 -7.82
CA THR A 358 17.56 -12.50 -7.56
C THR A 358 18.39 -11.80 -8.62
N LEU A 359 18.26 -10.47 -8.70
CA LEU A 359 19.07 -9.64 -9.59
C LEU A 359 20.55 -9.70 -9.19
N ALA A 360 20.87 -9.72 -7.90
CA ALA A 360 22.23 -9.87 -7.41
C ALA A 360 22.83 -11.22 -7.82
N GLU A 361 22.04 -12.31 -7.80
CA GLU A 361 22.47 -13.61 -8.28
C GLU A 361 22.71 -13.61 -9.79
N ALA A 362 21.87 -12.93 -10.57
CA ALA A 362 22.07 -12.77 -12.01
C ALA A 362 23.36 -12.00 -12.34
N LEU A 363 23.76 -11.07 -11.47
CA LEU A 363 24.97 -10.25 -11.56
C LEU A 363 26.15 -10.92 -10.85
N GLN A 364 26.45 -12.16 -11.20
CA GLN A 364 27.51 -12.96 -10.56
C GLN A 364 28.86 -12.25 -10.51
N GLY A 365 29.44 -12.18 -9.30
CA GLY A 365 30.76 -11.60 -9.07
C GLY A 365 30.76 -10.08 -8.84
N TYR A 366 29.58 -9.45 -8.80
CA TYR A 366 29.44 -8.06 -8.40
C TYR A 366 29.62 -7.90 -6.87
N ASP A 367 30.02 -6.69 -6.45
CA ASP A 367 29.98 -6.24 -5.06
C ASP A 367 28.59 -5.62 -4.82
N CYS A 368 27.68 -6.35 -4.15
CA CYS A 368 26.27 -5.98 -4.03
C CYS A 368 26.01 -5.27 -2.71
N ARG A 369 25.55 -4.02 -2.76
CA ARG A 369 25.31 -3.18 -1.58
C ARG A 369 23.92 -2.55 -1.64
N GLU A 370 23.27 -2.48 -0.48
CA GLU A 370 22.00 -1.79 -0.30
C GLU A 370 22.15 -0.64 0.71
N VAL A 371 21.57 0.52 0.40
CA VAL A 371 21.60 1.74 1.24
C VAL A 371 20.19 2.29 1.39
N ILE A 372 19.72 2.40 2.64
CA ILE A 372 18.35 2.83 2.96
C ILE A 372 18.33 3.98 3.97
N CYS A 373 17.37 4.88 3.85
CA CYS A 373 17.17 6.03 4.75
C CYS A 373 16.56 5.67 6.11
N THR A 374 16.16 4.43 6.31
CA THR A 374 15.36 3.96 7.46
C THR A 374 16.15 3.00 8.33
N PRO A 375 15.65 2.67 9.54
CA PRO A 375 16.17 1.53 10.31
C PRO A 375 15.96 0.20 9.54
N GLY A 376 16.93 -0.71 9.62
CA GLY A 376 16.87 -2.01 8.93
C GLY A 376 15.74 -2.95 9.38
N MET A 377 15.09 -2.67 10.52
CA MET A 377 13.91 -3.42 10.97
C MET A 377 12.64 -3.03 10.19
N ASN A 378 12.60 -1.84 9.58
CA ASN A 378 11.45 -1.43 8.77
C ASN A 378 11.29 -2.41 7.62
N TRP A 379 10.05 -2.88 7.42
CA TRP A 379 9.73 -3.87 6.37
C TRP A 379 10.65 -5.10 6.36
N ASN A 380 11.23 -5.47 7.52
CA ASN A 380 12.12 -6.63 7.67
C ASN A 380 13.36 -6.57 6.74
N GLN A 381 13.84 -5.37 6.38
CA GLN A 381 14.91 -5.18 5.40
C GLN A 381 16.23 -5.84 5.82
N THR A 382 16.52 -5.97 7.11
CA THR A 382 17.69 -6.73 7.58
C THR A 382 17.68 -8.19 7.11
N VAL A 383 16.50 -8.80 6.95
CA VAL A 383 16.34 -10.16 6.44
C VAL A 383 16.27 -10.15 4.91
N THR A 384 15.41 -9.31 4.33
CA THR A 384 15.17 -9.29 2.88
C THR A 384 16.39 -8.86 2.08
N SER A 385 17.21 -7.95 2.59
CA SER A 385 18.50 -7.56 1.99
C SER A 385 19.41 -8.78 1.75
N ARG A 386 19.54 -9.64 2.74
CA ARG A 386 20.32 -10.89 2.59
C ARG A 386 19.66 -11.86 1.63
N THR A 387 18.32 -11.95 1.69
CA THR A 387 17.53 -12.79 0.79
C THR A 387 17.70 -12.38 -0.67
N TYR A 388 17.80 -11.07 -0.92
CA TYR A 388 18.04 -10.53 -2.28
C TYR A 388 19.50 -10.62 -2.73
N GLY A 389 20.41 -11.09 -1.86
CA GLY A 389 21.80 -11.34 -2.22
C GLY A 389 22.74 -10.16 -2.01
N PHE A 390 22.36 -9.15 -1.23
CA PHE A 390 23.27 -8.06 -0.90
C PHE A 390 24.31 -8.48 0.14
N ASP A 391 25.58 -8.16 -0.13
CA ASP A 391 26.71 -8.42 0.77
C ASP A 391 26.65 -7.57 2.04
N SER A 392 26.07 -6.37 1.95
CA SER A 392 25.87 -5.48 3.10
C SER A 392 24.69 -4.55 2.91
N LEU A 393 23.96 -4.35 4.01
CA LEU A 393 22.92 -3.35 4.17
C LEU A 393 23.47 -2.18 4.99
N TYR A 394 23.39 -0.97 4.46
CA TYR A 394 23.63 0.28 5.17
C TYR A 394 22.33 1.00 5.44
N THR A 395 22.11 1.33 6.70
CA THR A 395 20.88 1.98 7.17
C THR A 395 21.16 3.41 7.59
N ARG A 396 20.13 4.16 7.98
CA ARG A 396 20.31 5.49 8.57
C ARG A 396 21.37 5.54 9.67
N ASP A 397 21.56 4.45 10.43
CA ASP A 397 22.50 4.40 11.56
C ASP A 397 23.97 4.44 11.10
N ASN A 398 24.22 4.18 9.82
CA ASN A 398 25.55 4.32 9.19
C ASN A 398 25.78 5.72 8.61
N MET A 399 24.74 6.55 8.53
CA MET A 399 24.81 7.90 7.96
C MET A 399 25.04 8.92 9.06
N ASN A 400 25.87 9.93 8.76
CA ASN A 400 26.12 11.03 9.70
C ASN A 400 24.90 11.95 9.69
N ALA A 401 23.97 11.73 10.62
CA ALA A 401 22.67 12.40 10.68
C ALA A 401 22.70 13.71 11.49
N ASP A 402 23.88 14.27 11.78
CA ASP A 402 24.04 15.49 12.57
C ASP A 402 23.32 16.68 11.90
N GLY A 403 22.08 16.90 12.34
CA GLY A 403 21.28 18.07 11.99
C GLY A 403 20.23 17.87 10.88
N VAL A 404 20.08 16.70 10.29
CA VAL A 404 19.15 16.44 9.16
C VAL A 404 18.25 15.22 9.40
N LEU A 405 17.79 15.05 10.65
CA LEU A 405 16.76 14.07 10.91
C LEU A 405 15.42 14.60 10.42
N MET A 406 14.89 13.97 9.41
CA MET A 406 13.49 14.06 9.08
C MET A 406 12.64 13.62 10.26
N ARG A 407 11.35 13.99 10.28
CA ARG A 407 10.40 13.40 11.24
C ARG A 407 10.66 11.90 11.35
N HIS A 408 10.62 11.36 12.57
CA HIS A 408 10.72 9.93 12.87
C HIS A 408 12.11 9.32 12.78
N ASN A 409 13.14 10.13 12.93
CA ASN A 409 14.52 9.63 12.90
C ASN A 409 14.94 8.99 11.56
N ASN A 410 14.24 9.23 10.45
CA ASN A 410 14.73 8.87 9.12
C ASN A 410 15.67 9.97 8.62
N VAL A 411 16.61 9.63 7.78
CA VAL A 411 17.45 10.63 7.09
C VAL A 411 16.80 11.04 5.77
N ASP A 412 17.13 12.23 5.28
CA ASP A 412 16.69 12.69 3.97
C ASP A 412 17.55 12.10 2.83
N ASP A 413 17.11 12.29 1.60
CA ASP A 413 17.80 11.79 0.42
C ASP A 413 19.17 12.45 0.20
N ALA A 414 19.41 13.63 0.75
CA ALA A 414 20.72 14.27 0.69
C ALA A 414 21.74 13.51 1.58
N ALA A 415 21.33 13.06 2.76
CA ALA A 415 22.19 12.22 3.61
C ALA A 415 22.43 10.83 2.97
N LEU A 416 21.41 10.26 2.30
CA LEU A 416 21.52 9.02 1.56
C LEU A 416 22.56 9.13 0.43
N THR A 417 22.39 10.11 -0.45
CA THR A 417 23.26 10.26 -1.63
C THR A 417 24.68 10.64 -1.23
N ASP A 418 24.86 11.48 -0.19
CA ASP A 418 26.17 11.83 0.35
C ASP A 418 26.87 10.60 0.97
N PHE A 419 26.13 9.72 1.67
CA PHE A 419 26.69 8.48 2.17
C PHE A 419 27.08 7.54 1.01
N ALA A 420 26.19 7.36 0.03
CA ALA A 420 26.45 6.52 -1.14
C ALA A 420 27.67 7.02 -1.93
N ALA A 421 27.83 8.34 -2.11
CA ALA A 421 28.99 8.94 -2.77
C ALA A 421 30.31 8.62 -2.05
N ARG A 422 30.31 8.60 -0.70
CA ARG A 422 31.47 8.17 0.09
C ARG A 422 31.73 6.66 0.03
N LEU A 423 30.70 5.87 -0.24
CA LEU A 423 30.80 4.43 -0.38
C LEU A 423 31.40 4.03 -1.75
N LEU A 424 31.08 4.75 -2.84
CA LEU A 424 31.50 4.43 -4.21
C LEU A 424 32.99 4.09 -4.35
N PRO A 425 33.95 4.87 -3.79
CA PRO A 425 35.38 4.55 -3.89
C PRO A 425 35.82 3.25 -3.19
N GLN A 426 34.94 2.70 -2.33
CA GLN A 426 35.21 1.51 -1.55
C GLN A 426 34.65 0.25 -2.21
N LEU A 427 33.77 0.41 -3.22
CA LEU A 427 33.15 -0.70 -3.93
C LEU A 427 34.12 -1.31 -4.94
N ARG A 428 34.13 -2.64 -4.96
CA ARG A 428 34.86 -3.40 -5.96
C ARG A 428 34.05 -3.44 -7.26
N GLN A 429 34.61 -3.00 -8.37
CA GLN A 429 33.96 -3.08 -9.68
C GLN A 429 34.07 -4.50 -10.26
N PRO A 430 33.02 -5.00 -10.98
CA PRO A 430 31.72 -4.37 -11.06
C PRO A 430 30.94 -4.45 -9.76
N PHE A 431 30.09 -3.44 -9.49
CA PHE A 431 29.22 -3.40 -8.32
C PHE A 431 27.76 -3.25 -8.70
N PHE A 432 26.89 -3.69 -7.79
CA PHE A 432 25.46 -3.40 -7.78
C PHE A 432 25.13 -2.63 -6.49
N LEU A 433 24.72 -1.39 -6.64
CA LEU A 433 24.33 -0.51 -5.54
C LEU A 433 22.82 -0.20 -5.64
N GLU A 434 22.02 -0.72 -4.70
CA GLU A 434 20.63 -0.32 -4.54
C GLU A 434 20.54 0.81 -3.52
N MET A 435 19.80 1.87 -3.85
CA MET A 435 19.55 3.02 -2.99
C MET A 435 18.05 3.26 -2.88
N VAL A 436 17.55 3.42 -1.64
CA VAL A 436 16.12 3.65 -1.39
C VAL A 436 15.92 4.98 -0.73
N THR A 437 15.23 5.89 -1.42
CA THR A 437 14.97 7.24 -0.95
C THR A 437 13.81 7.28 0.06
N MET A 438 13.61 8.43 0.73
CA MET A 438 12.58 8.56 1.76
C MET A 438 11.96 9.97 1.83
N THR A 439 12.55 10.97 1.19
CA THR A 439 12.13 12.36 1.34
C THR A 439 10.68 12.60 0.91
N MET A 440 10.20 11.89 -0.11
CA MET A 440 8.85 12.02 -0.63
C MET A 440 7.79 11.24 0.15
N HIS A 441 8.17 10.58 1.25
CA HIS A 441 7.18 9.93 2.12
C HIS A 441 6.27 10.97 2.79
N THR A 442 4.96 10.69 2.81
CA THR A 442 3.98 11.55 3.51
C THR A 442 4.37 11.72 4.99
N PRO A 443 4.19 12.89 5.61
CA PRO A 443 3.47 14.11 5.20
C PRO A 443 4.31 15.20 4.51
N TYR A 444 5.35 14.88 3.79
CA TYR A 444 6.18 15.81 3.01
C TYR A 444 6.86 16.91 3.85
N PRO A 445 7.75 16.56 4.76
CA PRO A 445 8.27 17.47 5.79
C PRO A 445 9.44 18.34 5.34
N VAL A 446 9.74 18.43 4.05
CA VAL A 446 10.95 19.07 3.52
C VAL A 446 11.08 20.55 3.92
N ASP A 447 9.96 21.27 4.04
CA ASP A 447 9.91 22.66 4.47
C ASP A 447 10.44 22.90 5.90
N LYS A 448 10.52 21.83 6.70
CA LYS A 448 11.03 21.87 8.08
C LYS A 448 12.53 21.64 8.18
N VAL A 449 13.13 21.03 7.16
CA VAL A 449 14.54 20.63 7.16
C VAL A 449 15.34 21.33 6.07
N ARG A 450 14.71 21.82 5.00
CA ARG A 450 15.36 22.45 3.86
C ARG A 450 14.59 23.67 3.37
N PRO A 451 15.27 24.69 2.81
CA PRO A 451 14.60 25.78 2.11
C PRO A 451 13.77 25.25 0.93
N THR A 452 12.54 25.73 0.81
CA THR A 452 11.62 25.40 -0.29
C THR A 452 11.35 26.64 -1.14
N TRP A 453 11.09 26.43 -2.45
CA TRP A 453 10.79 27.54 -3.37
C TRP A 453 9.35 27.52 -3.88
N ILE A 454 8.69 26.38 -3.85
CA ILE A 454 7.26 26.28 -4.19
C ILE A 454 6.45 26.68 -2.95
N THR A 455 6.07 27.96 -2.87
CA THR A 455 5.50 28.52 -1.64
C THR A 455 3.99 28.68 -1.72
N ALA A 456 3.49 29.59 -2.53
CA ALA A 456 2.06 29.85 -2.68
C ALA A 456 1.64 29.73 -4.13
N SER A 457 0.46 29.14 -4.37
CA SER A 457 -0.13 28.98 -5.70
C SER A 457 -1.64 28.94 -5.57
N ASP A 458 -2.34 29.57 -6.50
CA ASP A 458 -3.80 29.50 -6.58
C ASP A 458 -4.29 28.13 -7.11
N THR A 459 -3.37 27.33 -7.68
CA THR A 459 -3.68 26.04 -8.32
C THR A 459 -3.22 24.83 -7.51
N LEU A 460 -2.30 25.02 -6.54
CA LEU A 460 -1.73 23.93 -5.75
C LEU A 460 -2.11 24.06 -4.28
N ASN A 461 -2.70 23.03 -3.70
CA ASN A 461 -2.94 22.96 -2.27
C ASN A 461 -1.63 22.78 -1.46
N ALA A 462 -1.69 22.87 -0.14
CA ALA A 462 -0.49 22.81 0.71
C ALA A 462 0.25 21.47 0.61
N GLU A 463 -0.49 20.38 0.42
CA GLU A 463 0.07 19.03 0.33
C GLU A 463 0.79 18.81 -1.01
N ALA A 464 0.18 19.29 -2.12
CA ALA A 464 0.81 19.28 -3.44
C ALA A 464 2.13 20.07 -3.45
N ARG A 465 2.14 21.24 -2.82
CA ARG A 465 3.38 22.04 -2.69
C ARG A 465 4.44 21.32 -1.86
N GLY A 466 4.02 20.67 -0.75
CA GLY A 466 4.92 19.87 0.06
C GLY A 466 5.53 18.72 -0.75
N TYR A 467 4.71 17.98 -1.46
CA TYR A 467 5.15 16.87 -2.33
C TYR A 467 6.13 17.35 -3.41
N LEU A 468 5.78 18.38 -4.18
CA LEU A 468 6.64 18.90 -5.26
C LEU A 468 7.96 19.47 -4.75
N ASN A 469 7.99 20.07 -3.56
CA ASN A 469 9.25 20.48 -2.94
C ASN A 469 10.11 19.26 -2.53
N CYS A 470 9.49 18.16 -2.08
CA CYS A 470 10.19 16.90 -1.82
C CYS A 470 10.74 16.31 -3.13
N VAL A 471 9.93 16.27 -4.20
CA VAL A 471 10.37 15.84 -5.54
C VAL A 471 11.58 16.63 -6.00
N ASN A 472 11.54 17.96 -5.88
CA ASN A 472 12.64 18.83 -6.30
C ASN A 472 13.93 18.57 -5.48
N LEU A 473 13.81 18.31 -4.18
CA LEU A 473 14.96 17.93 -3.36
C LEU A 473 15.54 16.59 -3.81
N THR A 474 14.72 15.57 -3.98
CA THR A 474 15.16 14.24 -4.44
C THR A 474 15.82 14.32 -5.81
N ASP A 475 15.23 15.07 -6.76
CA ASP A 475 15.83 15.32 -8.07
C ASP A 475 17.23 15.96 -7.95
N SER A 476 17.37 16.95 -7.07
CA SER A 476 18.67 17.59 -6.80
C SER A 476 19.69 16.62 -6.18
N CYS A 477 19.24 15.74 -5.29
CA CYS A 477 20.10 14.71 -4.67
C CYS A 477 20.58 13.68 -5.70
N ILE A 478 19.71 13.25 -6.62
CA ILE A 478 20.07 12.37 -7.75
C ILE A 478 21.11 13.07 -8.62
N GLY A 479 20.94 14.37 -8.91
CA GLY A 479 21.91 15.17 -9.66
C GLY A 479 23.28 15.22 -8.99
N ALA A 480 23.32 15.49 -7.69
CA ALA A 480 24.57 15.51 -6.93
C ALA A 480 25.28 14.14 -6.95
N PHE A 481 24.52 13.04 -6.83
CA PHE A 481 25.07 11.70 -6.93
C PHE A 481 25.64 11.39 -8.32
N ILE A 482 24.98 11.83 -9.40
CA ILE A 482 25.51 11.71 -10.78
C ILE A 482 26.80 12.52 -10.93
N ASP A 483 26.88 13.72 -10.35
CA ASP A 483 28.10 14.53 -10.35
C ASP A 483 29.25 13.83 -9.61
N ASP A 484 28.95 13.12 -8.52
CA ASP A 484 29.94 12.30 -7.80
C ASP A 484 30.41 11.10 -8.62
N LEU A 485 29.51 10.39 -9.32
CA LEU A 485 29.89 9.34 -10.27
C LEU A 485 30.82 9.90 -11.35
N ASN A 486 30.52 11.08 -11.88
CA ASN A 486 31.35 11.74 -12.89
C ASN A 486 32.72 12.15 -12.34
N ARG A 487 32.77 12.73 -11.16
CA ARG A 487 34.01 13.14 -10.47
C ARG A 487 34.93 11.95 -10.19
N LEU A 488 34.35 10.77 -9.94
CA LEU A 488 35.08 9.52 -9.70
C LEU A 488 35.44 8.77 -11.01
N GLY A 489 35.01 9.28 -12.16
CA GLY A 489 35.24 8.63 -13.46
C GLY A 489 34.43 7.34 -13.66
N LEU A 490 33.34 7.15 -12.92
CA LEU A 490 32.50 5.94 -12.96
C LEU A 490 31.36 6.04 -13.97
N THR A 491 30.99 7.24 -14.41
CA THR A 491 29.80 7.51 -15.24
C THR A 491 29.80 6.68 -16.54
N GLN A 492 30.96 6.52 -17.20
CA GLN A 492 31.04 5.78 -18.47
C GLN A 492 30.90 4.28 -18.32
N ASN A 493 31.03 3.76 -17.11
CA ASN A 493 30.95 2.33 -16.82
C ASN A 493 29.84 2.02 -15.81
N THR A 494 28.81 2.85 -15.76
CA THR A 494 27.70 2.68 -14.81
C THR A 494 26.37 2.87 -15.51
N VAL A 495 25.52 1.87 -15.40
CA VAL A 495 24.08 1.96 -15.69
C VAL A 495 23.38 2.47 -14.45
N LEU A 496 22.63 3.56 -14.60
CA LEU A 496 21.79 4.15 -13.54
C LEU A 496 20.33 3.90 -13.85
N ALA A 497 19.68 3.03 -13.10
CA ALA A 497 18.24 2.79 -13.16
C ALA A 497 17.54 3.57 -12.05
N ILE A 498 16.59 4.41 -12.41
CA ILE A 498 15.73 5.15 -11.50
C ILE A 498 14.31 4.64 -11.70
N VAL A 499 13.74 4.09 -10.63
CA VAL A 499 12.39 3.55 -10.57
C VAL A 499 11.65 4.14 -9.38
N SER A 500 10.34 4.02 -9.35
CA SER A 500 9.57 4.35 -8.15
C SER A 500 9.04 3.09 -7.49
N ASP A 501 8.84 3.12 -6.18
CA ASP A 501 8.22 2.01 -5.47
C ASP A 501 6.71 1.91 -5.75
N HIS A 502 5.99 3.01 -5.63
CA HIS A 502 4.55 3.11 -5.91
C HIS A 502 4.15 4.57 -6.13
N THR A 503 2.89 4.78 -6.47
CA THR A 503 2.33 6.13 -6.55
C THR A 503 2.04 6.68 -5.15
N GLN A 504 2.03 7.99 -5.05
CA GLN A 504 1.50 8.68 -3.87
C GLN A 504 -0.01 8.39 -3.72
N LEU A 505 -0.45 8.07 -2.52
CA LEU A 505 -1.77 7.50 -2.24
C LEU A 505 -2.97 8.41 -2.51
N TYR A 506 -2.77 9.70 -2.75
CA TYR A 506 -3.85 10.68 -2.86
C TYR A 506 -3.58 11.69 -3.97
N LEU A 507 -3.60 11.24 -5.23
CA LEU A 507 -3.36 12.07 -6.42
C LEU A 507 -4.27 13.30 -6.51
N SER A 508 -5.55 13.15 -6.20
CA SER A 508 -6.52 14.25 -6.23
C SER A 508 -6.12 15.41 -5.32
N ARG A 509 -5.47 15.13 -4.20
CA ARG A 509 -4.92 16.15 -3.30
C ARG A 509 -3.70 16.84 -3.85
N VAL A 510 -2.85 16.07 -4.52
CA VAL A 510 -1.57 16.57 -5.03
C VAL A 510 -1.82 17.44 -6.24
N GLU A 511 -2.69 17.05 -7.14
CA GLU A 511 -2.91 17.76 -8.40
C GLU A 511 -4.07 18.78 -8.39
N GLY A 512 -4.89 18.76 -7.33
CA GLY A 512 -6.08 19.62 -7.24
C GLY A 512 -7.16 19.29 -8.29
N LYS A 513 -7.07 18.11 -8.93
CA LYS A 513 -8.03 17.60 -9.90
C LYS A 513 -8.89 16.51 -9.27
N PRO A 514 -10.18 16.41 -9.62
CA PRO A 514 -10.99 15.27 -9.19
C PRO A 514 -10.51 13.98 -9.89
N ASP A 515 -10.57 12.87 -9.19
CA ASP A 515 -10.13 11.54 -9.70
C ASP A 515 -10.79 11.13 -11.02
N SER A 516 -11.97 11.70 -11.33
CA SER A 516 -12.68 11.45 -12.59
C SER A 516 -12.01 12.06 -13.84
N GLU A 517 -11.05 12.98 -13.65
CA GLU A 517 -10.31 13.63 -14.74
C GLU A 517 -8.99 12.94 -15.08
N PHE A 518 -8.59 11.90 -14.30
CA PHE A 518 -7.36 11.16 -14.58
C PHE A 518 -7.59 10.01 -15.54
N SER A 519 -6.79 9.97 -16.59
CA SER A 519 -6.59 8.77 -17.40
C SER A 519 -5.83 7.71 -16.57
N PRO A 520 -6.04 6.41 -16.80
CA PRO A 520 -5.17 5.38 -16.22
C PRO A 520 -3.67 5.64 -16.43
N ASN A 521 -3.31 6.30 -17.52
CA ASN A 521 -1.93 6.66 -17.84
C ASN A 521 -1.36 7.78 -16.95
N ASP A 522 -2.21 8.57 -16.30
CA ASP A 522 -1.77 9.62 -15.37
C ASP A 522 -1.33 9.07 -14.00
N TRP A 523 -1.63 7.80 -13.73
CA TRP A 523 -1.26 7.07 -12.51
C TRP A 523 0.09 6.36 -12.61
N GLY A 524 0.85 6.61 -13.68
CA GLY A 524 2.14 5.97 -13.94
C GLY A 524 3.25 6.44 -13.02
N ILE A 525 4.16 5.50 -12.76
CA ILE A 525 5.48 5.76 -12.21
C ILE A 525 6.52 5.66 -13.32
N PRO A 526 7.68 6.35 -13.24
CA PRO A 526 8.67 6.31 -14.29
C PRO A 526 9.61 5.10 -14.16
N LEU A 527 10.08 4.59 -15.31
CA LEU A 527 11.32 3.83 -15.45
C LEU A 527 12.29 4.67 -16.28
N ILE A 528 13.43 5.02 -15.71
CA ILE A 528 14.53 5.71 -16.40
C ILE A 528 15.79 4.86 -16.24
N VAL A 529 16.35 4.36 -17.34
CA VAL A 529 17.63 3.63 -17.32
C VAL A 529 18.61 4.41 -18.18
N TRP A 530 19.54 5.08 -17.54
CA TRP A 530 20.54 5.93 -18.17
C TRP A 530 21.92 5.26 -18.20
N GLY A 531 22.75 5.63 -19.17
CA GLY A 531 24.06 5.05 -19.39
C GLY A 531 23.99 3.72 -20.17
N THR A 532 22.95 3.55 -20.98
CA THR A 532 22.74 2.39 -21.86
C THR A 532 23.27 2.65 -23.27
N ASP A 533 23.54 1.59 -24.03
CA ASP A 533 23.90 1.70 -25.44
C ASP A 533 22.69 2.02 -26.35
N THR A 534 21.50 2.09 -25.78
CA THR A 534 20.24 2.27 -26.50
C THR A 534 19.51 3.52 -25.99
N THR A 535 18.98 4.32 -26.92
CA THR A 535 18.03 5.38 -26.60
C THR A 535 16.63 4.90 -27.00
N LEU A 536 15.75 4.77 -26.03
CA LEU A 536 14.38 4.31 -26.23
C LEU A 536 13.41 5.11 -25.36
N ARG A 537 12.41 5.73 -25.99
CA ARG A 537 11.22 6.20 -25.30
C ARG A 537 10.11 5.18 -25.52
N TYR A 538 9.59 4.61 -24.43
CA TYR A 538 8.58 3.58 -24.45
C TYR A 538 7.29 4.09 -23.81
N ASP A 539 6.38 4.60 -24.63
CA ASP A 539 5.14 5.24 -24.16
C ASP A 539 3.99 4.26 -23.80
N PRO A 540 3.95 2.99 -24.26
CA PRO A 540 2.91 2.05 -23.80
C PRO A 540 3.00 1.75 -22.31
N VAL A 541 1.86 1.28 -21.74
CA VAL A 541 1.80 0.84 -20.33
C VAL A 541 2.57 -0.46 -20.14
N ILE A 542 3.37 -0.52 -19.09
CA ILE A 542 4.10 -1.71 -18.64
C ILE A 542 3.87 -1.93 -17.15
N GLY A 543 4.15 -3.13 -16.63
CA GLY A 543 4.14 -3.43 -15.19
C GLY A 543 5.51 -3.20 -14.54
N GLN A 544 5.55 -3.05 -13.21
CA GLN A 544 6.82 -3.07 -12.47
C GLN A 544 7.59 -4.38 -12.68
N VAL A 545 6.89 -5.49 -12.83
CA VAL A 545 7.48 -6.81 -13.06
C VAL A 545 8.27 -6.90 -14.37
N ASP A 546 8.00 -6.03 -15.35
CA ASP A 546 8.70 -5.94 -16.63
C ASP A 546 10.09 -5.27 -16.50
N VAL A 547 10.35 -4.60 -15.38
CA VAL A 547 11.65 -3.93 -15.13
C VAL A 547 12.77 -4.93 -14.91
N PHE A 548 12.53 -6.02 -14.16
CA PHE A 548 13.55 -7.03 -13.88
C PHE A 548 14.15 -7.65 -15.17
N PRO A 549 13.35 -8.22 -16.11
CA PRO A 549 13.91 -8.74 -17.35
C PRO A 549 14.51 -7.65 -18.26
N THR A 550 14.01 -6.42 -18.19
CA THR A 550 14.60 -5.29 -18.94
C THR A 550 16.00 -4.96 -18.41
N LEU A 551 16.20 -4.96 -17.09
CA LEU A 551 17.52 -4.77 -16.49
C LEU A 551 18.47 -5.92 -16.79
N LEU A 552 18.00 -7.18 -16.84
CA LEU A 552 18.82 -8.31 -17.26
C LEU A 552 19.37 -8.12 -18.69
N ASP A 553 18.53 -7.64 -19.62
CA ASP A 553 18.96 -7.35 -20.99
C ASP A 553 19.99 -6.20 -21.03
N VAL A 554 19.72 -5.10 -20.35
CA VAL A 554 20.63 -3.94 -20.29
C VAL A 554 21.98 -4.32 -19.69
N MET A 555 21.99 -5.14 -18.63
CA MET A 555 23.20 -5.54 -17.92
C MET A 555 23.92 -6.72 -18.57
N GLY A 556 23.40 -7.27 -19.67
CA GLY A 556 23.99 -8.44 -20.32
C GLY A 556 23.95 -9.72 -19.47
N ALA A 557 23.01 -9.81 -18.54
CA ALA A 557 22.89 -10.93 -17.60
C ALA A 557 21.98 -12.06 -18.11
N ASN A 558 21.80 -12.20 -19.43
CA ASN A 558 20.85 -13.14 -20.02
C ASN A 558 21.26 -14.62 -19.95
N ALA A 559 22.49 -14.92 -19.51
CA ALA A 559 22.87 -16.28 -19.16
C ALA A 559 22.14 -16.79 -17.90
N TYR A 560 21.63 -15.89 -17.06
CA TYR A 560 20.82 -16.24 -15.90
C TYR A 560 19.49 -16.84 -16.37
N ARG A 561 19.16 -18.03 -15.85
CA ARG A 561 18.01 -18.80 -16.35
C ARG A 561 16.67 -18.11 -16.08
N TRP A 562 16.51 -17.57 -14.88
CA TRP A 562 15.28 -16.89 -14.48
C TRP A 562 15.17 -15.52 -15.15
N LYS A 563 14.03 -15.25 -15.80
CA LYS A 563 13.76 -13.96 -16.46
C LYS A 563 12.69 -13.12 -15.75
N GLY A 564 12.17 -13.60 -14.63
CA GLY A 564 11.00 -13.01 -14.01
C GLY A 564 9.70 -13.47 -14.64
N LEU A 565 8.59 -12.97 -14.10
CA LEU A 565 7.24 -13.21 -14.64
C LEU A 565 6.79 -12.12 -15.63
N GLY A 566 7.56 -11.03 -15.75
CA GLY A 566 7.35 -9.96 -16.72
C GLY A 566 8.10 -10.21 -18.04
N HIS A 567 8.05 -9.22 -18.91
CA HIS A 567 8.68 -9.24 -20.22
C HIS A 567 9.56 -8.01 -20.43
N SER A 568 10.77 -8.23 -20.91
CA SER A 568 11.66 -7.11 -21.27
C SER A 568 11.04 -6.26 -22.38
N ILE A 569 10.90 -4.96 -22.14
CA ILE A 569 10.39 -4.00 -23.13
C ILE A 569 11.33 -3.81 -24.33
N LEU A 570 12.56 -4.30 -24.23
CA LEU A 570 13.53 -4.31 -25.33
C LEU A 570 13.25 -5.42 -26.33
N ARG A 571 12.51 -6.46 -25.93
CA ARG A 571 12.26 -7.67 -26.73
C ARG A 571 10.81 -7.86 -27.10
N TYR A 572 9.89 -7.44 -26.22
CA TYR A 572 8.48 -7.73 -26.34
C TYR A 572 7.66 -6.43 -26.40
N PRO A 573 6.61 -6.39 -27.24
CA PRO A 573 5.71 -5.24 -27.30
C PRO A 573 4.72 -5.27 -26.12
N VAL A 574 5.21 -5.01 -24.91
CA VAL A 574 4.37 -4.88 -23.72
C VAL A 574 3.52 -3.64 -23.86
N THR A 575 2.21 -3.74 -23.75
CA THR A 575 1.27 -2.63 -23.94
C THR A 575 0.24 -2.49 -22.82
N SER A 576 0.32 -3.36 -21.82
CA SER A 576 -0.60 -3.39 -20.68
C SER A 576 0.06 -3.96 -19.44
N ALA A 577 -0.55 -3.72 -18.31
CA ALA A 577 -0.28 -4.40 -17.04
C ALA A 577 -1.58 -4.67 -16.29
N ILE A 578 -1.54 -5.51 -15.26
CA ILE A 578 -2.71 -5.88 -14.49
C ILE A 578 -2.74 -5.16 -13.16
N GLN A 579 -3.75 -4.35 -12.95
CA GLN A 579 -3.99 -3.73 -11.66
C GLN A 579 -4.48 -4.80 -10.67
N HIS A 580 -3.67 -5.09 -9.65
CA HIS A 580 -3.87 -6.20 -8.71
C HIS A 580 -5.16 -6.13 -7.88
N ARG A 581 -5.67 -4.92 -7.60
CA ARG A 581 -6.82 -4.72 -6.69
C ARG A 581 -8.12 -5.28 -7.22
N ASN A 582 -8.36 -5.11 -8.51
CA ASN A 582 -9.59 -5.54 -9.18
C ASN A 582 -9.31 -6.44 -10.39
N MET A 583 -8.05 -6.81 -10.59
CA MET A 583 -7.62 -7.64 -11.71
C MET A 583 -8.11 -7.07 -13.06
N THR A 584 -7.92 -5.76 -13.26
CA THR A 584 -8.26 -5.09 -14.51
C THR A 584 -7.01 -4.76 -15.31
N ILE A 585 -7.18 -4.74 -16.63
CA ILE A 585 -6.12 -4.35 -17.57
C ILE A 585 -6.02 -2.83 -17.56
N ILE A 586 -4.81 -2.32 -17.45
CA ILE A 586 -4.46 -0.93 -17.71
C ILE A 586 -3.58 -0.91 -18.95
N GLY A 587 -3.92 -0.07 -19.93
CA GLY A 587 -3.30 -0.04 -21.25
C GLY A 587 -4.04 -0.89 -22.30
N ASP A 588 -3.36 -1.24 -23.36
CA ASP A 588 -3.94 -1.93 -24.51
C ASP A 588 -3.69 -3.45 -24.41
N SER A 589 -4.78 -4.23 -24.49
CA SER A 589 -4.68 -5.69 -24.49
C SER A 589 -3.84 -6.20 -25.66
N SER A 590 -3.00 -7.19 -25.41
CA SER A 590 -2.14 -7.83 -26.38
C SER A 590 -2.12 -9.35 -26.23
N SER A 591 -1.31 -10.04 -27.01
CA SER A 591 -1.07 -11.49 -26.85
C SER A 591 -0.44 -11.85 -25.50
N LEU A 592 0.18 -10.88 -24.79
CA LEU A 592 0.79 -11.06 -23.47
C LEU A 592 -0.24 -10.95 -22.33
N THR A 593 -1.41 -10.39 -22.58
CA THR A 593 -2.42 -10.16 -21.53
C THR A 593 -2.84 -11.42 -20.77
N PRO A 594 -3.08 -12.59 -21.40
CA PRO A 594 -3.39 -13.82 -20.66
C PRO A 594 -2.25 -14.25 -19.72
N HIS A 595 -1.00 -14.10 -20.16
CA HIS A 595 0.19 -14.34 -19.34
C HIS A 595 0.20 -13.42 -18.10
N GLN A 596 -0.02 -12.12 -18.30
CA GLN A 596 -0.01 -11.12 -17.24
C GLN A 596 -1.04 -11.43 -16.14
N PHE A 597 -2.24 -11.87 -16.49
CA PHE A 597 -3.23 -12.31 -15.49
C PHE A 597 -2.75 -13.54 -14.72
N LYS A 598 -2.25 -14.53 -15.43
CA LYS A 598 -1.84 -15.80 -14.84
C LYS A 598 -0.60 -15.65 -13.97
N ALA A 599 0.30 -14.73 -14.30
CA ALA A 599 1.52 -14.45 -13.57
C ALA A 599 1.27 -14.13 -12.08
N TRP A 600 0.13 -13.51 -11.72
CA TRP A 600 -0.24 -13.24 -10.33
C TRP A 600 -0.50 -14.53 -9.53
N ASP A 601 -1.23 -15.48 -10.10
CA ASP A 601 -1.51 -16.76 -9.43
C ASP A 601 -0.27 -17.64 -9.39
N VAL A 602 0.51 -17.66 -10.46
CA VAL A 602 1.80 -18.36 -10.52
C VAL A 602 2.77 -17.80 -9.49
N SER A 603 2.91 -16.47 -9.39
CA SER A 603 3.78 -15.85 -8.39
C SER A 603 3.39 -16.24 -6.96
N ARG A 604 2.09 -16.23 -6.64
CA ARG A 604 1.59 -16.72 -5.35
C ARG A 604 2.05 -18.15 -5.07
N CYS A 605 1.90 -19.04 -6.03
CA CYS A 605 2.32 -20.44 -5.88
C CYS A 605 3.82 -20.57 -5.69
N LEU A 606 4.61 -19.83 -6.47
CA LEU A 606 6.08 -19.80 -6.37
C LEU A 606 6.55 -19.26 -5.00
N ILE A 607 5.89 -18.24 -4.45
CA ILE A 607 6.21 -17.71 -3.12
C ILE A 607 5.88 -18.74 -2.04
N TYR A 608 4.78 -19.45 -2.13
CA TYR A 608 4.36 -20.44 -1.14
C TYR A 608 5.21 -21.69 -1.18
N ASP A 609 5.62 -22.16 -2.36
CA ASP A 609 6.48 -23.34 -2.56
C ASP A 609 7.90 -22.96 -3.04
N ARG A 610 8.40 -21.81 -2.62
CA ARG A 610 9.72 -21.29 -3.02
C ARG A 610 10.86 -22.26 -2.79
N GLU A 611 10.76 -23.09 -1.75
CA GLU A 611 11.73 -24.12 -1.43
C GLU A 611 11.73 -25.27 -2.47
N GLY A 612 10.59 -25.56 -3.10
CA GLY A 612 10.47 -26.54 -4.17
C GLY A 612 10.95 -26.03 -5.53
N TYR A 613 10.84 -24.72 -5.77
CA TYR A 613 11.15 -24.12 -7.07
C TYR A 613 12.52 -23.46 -7.14
N PHE A 614 13.03 -22.91 -6.03
CA PHE A 614 14.21 -22.05 -6.05
C PHE A 614 15.38 -22.58 -5.19
N LYS A 615 15.31 -23.81 -4.65
CA LYS A 615 16.44 -24.47 -3.97
C LYS A 615 17.43 -25.09 -4.94
#